data_2a88bb0b0172340e494217aebf3589ac
#
_entry.id   2a88bb0b0172340e494217aebf3589ac
#
_cell.length_a   1.000
_cell.length_b   1.000
_cell.length_c   1.000
_cell.angle_alpha   90.00
_cell.angle_beta   90.00
_cell.angle_gamma   90.00
#
_symmetry.space_group_name_H-M   'P 1'
#
loop_
_entity.id
_entity.type
_entity.pdbx_description
1 polymer ?
#
loop_
_entity_poly.entity_id
_entity_poly.type
_entity_poly.pdbx_seq_one_letter_code
_entity_poly.pdbx_strand_id
1 'polypeptide(L)'
;MSGPGTQNLTKEAGKAVDEMYQAVLDNGWDGEWFLRAYDAQSEKVGSKECEEGKIFIEPQGFCVMAGIGKEEGIAEKALDSVNELLETKYGIMILQPAYTRYHLELGEITSYPPGYKENAGISATTIRGFPLRRLCLEEETGI
;
A
#
# COMPACT_ATOMS: atom_id res chain seq x y z
N MET A 1 -20.24 12.68 29.38
CA MET A 1 -21.50 13.03 28.68
C MET A 1 -21.13 13.67 27.34
N SER A 2 -21.29 12.93 26.25
CA SER A 2 -21.03 13.45 24.90
C SER A 2 -22.21 14.31 24.45
N GLY A 3 -21.99 15.59 24.10
CA GLY A 3 -23.05 16.47 23.62
C GLY A 3 -23.58 16.03 22.24
N PRO A 4 -24.77 16.50 21.83
CA PRO A 4 -25.39 16.10 20.56
C PRO A 4 -24.56 16.39 19.32
N GLY A 5 -23.65 17.37 19.36
CA GLY A 5 -22.70 17.64 18.28
C GLY A 5 -21.64 16.57 18.10
N THR A 6 -21.16 15.95 19.17
CA THR A 6 -20.13 14.89 19.12
C THR A 6 -20.68 13.61 18.49
N GLN A 7 -21.95 13.28 18.76
CA GLN A 7 -22.60 12.10 18.17
C GLN A 7 -22.80 12.23 16.67
N ASN A 8 -23.04 13.44 16.17
CA ASN A 8 -23.20 13.68 14.75
C ASN A 8 -21.86 13.55 14.00
N LEU A 9 -20.80 14.14 14.56
CA LEU A 9 -19.44 14.01 14.01
C LEU A 9 -18.96 12.54 13.98
N THR A 10 -19.28 11.75 15.01
CA THR A 10 -18.93 10.32 15.05
C THR A 10 -19.63 9.54 13.95
N LYS A 11 -20.90 9.83 13.67
CA LYS A 11 -21.66 9.19 12.57
C LYS A 11 -21.13 9.58 11.21
N GLU A 12 -20.84 10.86 11.01
CA GLU A 12 -20.27 11.37 9.75
C GLU A 12 -18.89 10.78 9.49
N ALA A 13 -18.04 10.70 10.52
CA ALA A 13 -16.73 10.06 10.42
C ALA A 13 -16.83 8.56 10.10
N GLY A 14 -17.74 7.83 10.76
CA GLY A 14 -18.00 6.43 10.48
C GLY A 14 -18.40 6.20 9.03
N LYS A 15 -19.36 6.98 8.54
CA LYS A 15 -19.78 6.90 7.13
C LYS A 15 -18.63 7.19 6.16
N ALA A 16 -17.81 8.20 6.44
CA ALA A 16 -16.66 8.53 5.60
C ALA A 16 -15.61 7.39 5.59
N VAL A 17 -15.40 6.71 6.73
CA VAL A 17 -14.52 5.54 6.79
C VAL A 17 -15.04 4.41 5.92
N ASP A 18 -16.34 4.09 6.01
CA ASP A 18 -16.95 3.02 5.21
C ASP A 18 -16.87 3.34 3.70
N GLU A 19 -17.14 4.59 3.31
CA GLU A 19 -17.03 5.02 1.93
C GLU A 19 -15.60 4.96 1.41
N MET A 20 -14.60 5.36 2.20
CA MET A 20 -13.19 5.27 1.83
C MET A 20 -12.71 3.82 1.76
N TYR A 21 -13.11 2.97 2.70
CA TYR A 21 -12.81 1.55 2.69
C TYR A 21 -13.27 0.91 1.38
N GLN A 22 -14.53 1.12 1.03
CA GLN A 22 -15.10 0.57 -0.19
C GLN A 22 -14.42 1.13 -1.45
N ALA A 23 -14.12 2.43 -1.47
CA ALA A 23 -13.43 3.06 -2.60
C ALA A 23 -12.04 2.45 -2.84
N VAL A 24 -11.30 2.09 -1.78
CA VAL A 24 -10.00 1.42 -1.92
C VAL A 24 -10.15 0.00 -2.46
N LEU A 25 -11.14 -0.76 -2.00
CA LEU A 25 -11.40 -2.10 -2.54
C LEU A 25 -11.81 -2.06 -4.01
N ASP A 26 -12.69 -1.13 -4.39
CA ASP A 26 -13.25 -1.04 -5.75
C ASP A 26 -12.24 -0.51 -6.77
N ASN A 27 -11.37 0.42 -6.35
CA ASN A 27 -10.51 1.15 -7.28
C ASN A 27 -9.01 0.99 -6.99
N GLY A 28 -8.63 0.62 -5.77
CA GLY A 28 -7.23 0.52 -5.34
C GLY A 28 -6.65 -0.89 -5.41
N TRP A 29 -7.44 -1.90 -5.70
CA TRP A 29 -7.00 -3.30 -5.77
C TRP A 29 -6.73 -3.75 -7.22
N ASP A 30 -5.52 -4.24 -7.48
CA ASP A 30 -5.09 -4.68 -8.82
C ASP A 30 -5.22 -6.21 -9.07
N GLY A 31 -5.86 -6.91 -8.13
CA GLY A 31 -6.01 -8.36 -8.16
C GLY A 31 -4.90 -9.14 -7.46
N GLU A 32 -3.75 -8.52 -7.20
CA GLU A 32 -2.60 -9.12 -6.51
C GLU A 32 -2.01 -8.23 -5.42
N TRP A 33 -2.08 -6.90 -5.58
CA TRP A 33 -1.65 -5.91 -4.60
C TRP A 33 -2.41 -4.60 -4.75
N PHE A 34 -2.26 -3.68 -3.80
CA PHE A 34 -2.88 -2.35 -3.85
C PHE A 34 -2.07 -1.41 -4.74
N LEU A 35 -2.77 -0.64 -5.57
CA LEU A 35 -2.22 0.41 -6.42
C LEU A 35 -1.56 1.52 -5.58
N ARG A 36 -0.58 2.20 -6.16
CA ARG A 36 0.02 3.39 -5.57
C ARG A 36 -0.87 4.63 -5.70
N ALA A 37 -1.36 4.86 -6.91
CA ALA A 37 -2.15 6.05 -7.26
C ALA A 37 -2.76 5.89 -8.66
N TYR A 38 -3.47 6.91 -9.08
CA TYR A 38 -3.78 7.22 -10.48
C TYR A 38 -3.08 8.53 -10.84
N ASP A 39 -2.58 8.63 -12.06
CA ASP A 39 -2.00 9.86 -12.58
C ASP A 39 -3.07 10.86 -13.04
N ALA A 40 -2.65 12.00 -13.59
CA ALA A 40 -3.56 13.05 -14.08
C ALA A 40 -4.41 12.63 -15.30
N GLN A 41 -4.02 11.56 -15.99
CA GLN A 41 -4.74 10.94 -17.10
C GLN A 41 -5.61 9.76 -16.66
N SER A 42 -5.68 9.49 -15.37
CA SER A 42 -6.37 8.34 -14.77
C SER A 42 -5.73 6.99 -15.12
N GLU A 43 -4.45 6.99 -15.50
CA GLU A 43 -3.68 5.77 -15.65
C GLU A 43 -3.21 5.26 -14.29
N LYS A 44 -3.16 3.94 -14.15
CA LYS A 44 -2.75 3.29 -12.90
C LYS A 44 -1.26 3.46 -12.65
N VAL A 45 -0.90 3.78 -11.41
CA VAL A 45 0.48 3.78 -10.90
C VAL A 45 0.60 2.68 -9.86
N GLY A 46 1.60 1.84 -9.98
CA GLY A 46 1.76 0.71 -9.08
C GLY A 46 0.89 -0.50 -9.44
N SER A 47 0.64 -0.71 -10.73
CA SER A 47 -0.14 -1.83 -11.27
C SER A 47 0.76 -2.85 -11.94
N LYS A 48 0.31 -4.11 -11.96
CA LYS A 48 0.92 -5.17 -12.78
C LYS A 48 0.91 -4.85 -14.27
N GLU A 49 0.06 -3.94 -14.72
CA GLU A 49 -0.03 -3.47 -16.10
C GLU A 49 1.10 -2.49 -16.46
N CYS A 50 1.75 -1.87 -15.47
CA CYS A 50 2.89 -0.97 -15.68
C CYS A 50 4.13 -1.73 -16.17
N GLU A 51 4.99 -1.08 -16.94
CA GLU A 51 6.30 -1.65 -17.32
C GLU A 51 7.29 -1.57 -16.15
N GLU A 52 7.35 -0.41 -15.48
CA GLU A 52 8.19 -0.09 -14.33
C GLU A 52 7.33 0.35 -13.16
N GLY A 53 7.83 0.29 -11.94
CA GLY A 53 7.07 0.68 -10.76
C GLY A 53 5.75 -0.09 -10.59
N LYS A 54 5.78 -1.42 -10.76
CA LYS A 54 4.57 -2.25 -10.69
C LYS A 54 4.00 -2.37 -9.29
N ILE A 55 4.87 -2.53 -8.30
CA ILE A 55 4.47 -2.68 -6.90
C ILE A 55 5.27 -1.72 -6.03
N PHE A 56 4.59 -1.10 -5.07
CA PHE A 56 5.14 -0.22 -4.05
C PHE A 56 4.81 -0.76 -2.67
N ILE A 57 5.73 -0.66 -1.73
CA ILE A 57 5.55 -1.19 -0.37
C ILE A 57 4.54 -0.38 0.46
N GLU A 58 4.49 0.94 0.28
CA GLU A 58 3.69 1.82 1.14
C GLU A 58 2.20 1.53 1.08
N PRO A 59 1.56 1.39 -0.11
CA PRO A 59 0.13 1.06 -0.14
C PRO A 59 -0.18 -0.29 0.48
N GLN A 60 0.70 -1.29 0.33
CA GLN A 60 0.50 -2.59 0.98
C GLN A 60 0.52 -2.45 2.49
N GLY A 61 1.53 -1.78 3.03
CA GLY A 61 1.67 -1.57 4.47
C GLY A 61 0.51 -0.78 5.07
N PHE A 62 0.12 0.34 4.45
CA PHE A 62 -0.96 1.19 4.98
C PHE A 62 -2.34 0.53 4.87
N CYS A 63 -2.65 -0.14 3.76
CA CYS A 63 -3.94 -0.84 3.62
C CYS A 63 -4.06 -1.97 4.63
N VAL A 64 -3.00 -2.76 4.83
CA VAL A 64 -3.00 -3.85 5.82
C VAL A 64 -3.14 -3.30 7.25
N MET A 65 -2.41 -2.24 7.62
CA MET A 65 -2.53 -1.60 8.93
C MET A 65 -3.92 -1.01 9.17
N ALA A 66 -4.58 -0.54 8.13
CA ALA A 66 -5.95 -0.05 8.19
C ALA A 66 -7.02 -1.17 8.20
N GLY A 67 -6.60 -2.44 8.10
CA GLY A 67 -7.50 -3.59 8.04
C GLY A 67 -8.24 -3.75 6.73
N ILE A 68 -7.81 -3.03 5.67
CA ILE A 68 -8.46 -3.08 4.35
C ILE A 68 -8.20 -4.43 3.69
N GLY A 69 -9.27 -5.11 3.31
CA GLY A 69 -9.21 -6.41 2.63
C GLY A 69 -8.85 -7.58 3.55
N LYS A 70 -8.94 -7.42 4.88
CA LYS A 70 -8.64 -8.49 5.84
C LYS A 70 -9.64 -9.64 5.73
N GLU A 71 -10.94 -9.32 5.72
CA GLU A 71 -12.00 -10.32 5.68
C GLU A 71 -12.08 -11.04 4.33
N GLU A 72 -11.67 -10.37 3.25
CA GLU A 72 -11.67 -10.89 1.89
C GLU A 72 -10.39 -11.67 1.52
N GLY A 73 -9.41 -11.77 2.42
CA GLY A 73 -8.10 -12.38 2.16
C GLY A 73 -7.20 -11.56 1.22
N ILE A 74 -7.60 -10.34 0.88
CA ILE A 74 -6.88 -9.41 -0.01
C ILE A 74 -5.59 -8.92 0.66
N ALA A 75 -5.66 -8.61 1.95
CA ALA A 75 -4.51 -8.17 2.73
C ALA A 75 -3.38 -9.20 2.75
N GLU A 76 -3.71 -10.49 2.94
CA GLU A 76 -2.73 -11.58 2.91
C GLU A 76 -2.09 -11.72 1.54
N LYS A 77 -2.90 -11.65 0.48
CA LYS A 77 -2.41 -11.74 -0.90
C LYS A 77 -1.47 -10.56 -1.25
N ALA A 78 -1.79 -9.36 -0.78
CA ALA A 78 -0.90 -8.20 -0.94
C ALA A 78 0.45 -8.42 -0.24
N LEU A 79 0.45 -8.99 0.97
CA LEU A 79 1.67 -9.32 1.70
C LEU A 79 2.49 -10.44 1.04
N ASP A 80 1.84 -11.44 0.46
CA ASP A 80 2.53 -12.48 -0.32
C ASP A 80 3.23 -11.87 -1.54
N SER A 81 2.58 -10.93 -2.23
CA SER A 81 3.19 -10.18 -3.34
C SER A 81 4.40 -9.34 -2.88
N VAL A 82 4.34 -8.72 -1.69
CA VAL A 82 5.50 -8.02 -1.10
C VAL A 82 6.66 -8.98 -0.85
N ASN A 83 6.38 -10.13 -0.24
CA ASN A 83 7.41 -11.12 0.05
C ASN A 83 8.06 -11.66 -1.22
N GLU A 84 7.26 -11.92 -2.25
CA GLU A 84 7.76 -12.45 -3.51
C GLU A 84 8.55 -11.42 -4.32
N LEU A 85 8.05 -10.17 -4.39
CA LEU A 85 8.55 -9.17 -5.34
C LEU A 85 9.48 -8.13 -4.71
N LEU A 86 9.30 -7.77 -3.44
CA LEU A 86 10.06 -6.69 -2.81
C LEU A 86 11.06 -7.17 -1.76
N GLU A 87 10.91 -8.38 -1.21
CA GLU A 87 11.82 -8.88 -0.19
C GLU A 87 13.18 -9.26 -0.77
N THR A 88 14.24 -8.82 -0.11
CA THR A 88 15.62 -9.18 -0.44
C THR A 88 16.38 -9.59 0.83
N LYS A 89 17.52 -10.24 0.68
CA LYS A 89 18.40 -10.56 1.81
C LYS A 89 18.90 -9.33 2.59
N TYR A 90 18.77 -8.14 2.02
CA TYR A 90 19.21 -6.88 2.63
C TYR A 90 18.05 -6.06 3.24
N GLY A 91 16.83 -6.42 2.98
CA GLY A 91 15.63 -5.71 3.39
C GLY A 91 14.58 -5.65 2.28
N ILE A 92 13.58 -4.81 2.45
CA ILE A 92 12.47 -4.68 1.50
C ILE A 92 12.71 -3.47 0.59
N MET A 93 12.60 -3.68 -0.72
CA MET A 93 12.65 -2.62 -1.71
C MET A 93 11.40 -1.75 -1.62
N ILE A 94 11.57 -0.45 -1.89
CA ILE A 94 10.43 0.49 -1.88
C ILE A 94 9.47 0.22 -3.04
N LEU A 95 10.01 -0.10 -4.21
CA LEU A 95 9.25 -0.46 -5.40
C LEU A 95 10.04 -1.43 -6.31
N GLN A 96 9.34 -2.08 -7.24
CA GLN A 96 9.93 -2.91 -8.29
C GLN A 96 8.99 -2.99 -9.51
N PRO A 97 9.54 -3.08 -10.77
CA PRO A 97 10.92 -2.75 -11.16
C PRO A 97 11.25 -1.27 -10.97
N ALA A 98 12.55 -0.96 -10.83
CA ALA A 98 13.00 0.43 -10.76
C ALA A 98 12.69 1.18 -12.05
N TYR A 99 12.46 2.48 -11.96
CA TYR A 99 12.37 3.35 -13.11
C TYR A 99 13.76 3.54 -13.74
N THR A 100 13.86 3.32 -15.04
CA THR A 100 15.12 3.47 -15.80
C THR A 100 15.16 4.73 -16.65
N ARG A 101 14.01 5.42 -16.77
CA ARG A 101 13.85 6.68 -17.52
C ARG A 101 13.02 7.67 -16.71
N TYR A 102 13.15 8.95 -17.06
CA TYR A 102 12.34 10.00 -16.45
C TYR A 102 10.91 9.98 -17.00
N HIS A 103 9.94 9.94 -16.09
CA HIS A 103 8.51 10.02 -16.37
C HIS A 103 7.97 11.34 -15.82
N LEU A 104 7.57 12.23 -16.70
CA LEU A 104 7.10 13.57 -16.33
C LEU A 104 5.86 13.51 -15.41
N GLU A 105 4.96 12.58 -15.68
CA GLU A 105 3.72 12.34 -14.95
C GLU A 105 3.94 11.82 -13.51
N LEU A 106 5.05 11.16 -13.26
CA LEU A 106 5.42 10.60 -11.96
C LEU A 106 6.41 11.47 -11.19
N GLY A 107 7.10 12.37 -11.89
CA GLY A 107 7.99 13.36 -11.31
C GLY A 107 9.28 12.81 -10.73
N GLU A 108 9.73 13.39 -9.62
CA GLU A 108 11.09 13.27 -9.09
C GLU A 108 11.53 11.83 -8.79
N ILE A 109 10.62 10.96 -8.37
CA ILE A 109 10.94 9.55 -8.06
C ILE A 109 11.63 8.85 -9.25
N THR A 110 11.27 9.20 -10.48
CA THR A 110 11.81 8.61 -11.70
C THR A 110 13.13 9.25 -12.15
N SER A 111 13.57 10.33 -11.49
CA SER A 111 14.84 10.98 -11.75
C SER A 111 16.03 10.34 -11.02
N TYR A 112 15.74 9.58 -9.96
CA TYR A 112 16.79 8.90 -9.20
C TYR A 112 17.31 7.67 -9.95
N PRO A 113 18.62 7.37 -9.84
CA PRO A 113 19.15 6.12 -10.37
C PRO A 113 18.46 4.89 -9.74
N PRO A 114 18.28 3.79 -10.49
CA PRO A 114 17.76 2.54 -9.96
C PRO A 114 18.51 2.08 -8.69
N GLY A 115 17.77 1.72 -7.65
CA GLY A 115 18.30 1.32 -6.35
C GLY A 115 18.66 2.48 -5.41
N TYR A 116 18.37 3.74 -5.79
CA TYR A 116 18.67 4.89 -4.98
C TYR A 116 17.40 5.60 -4.52
N LYS A 117 17.35 5.98 -3.21
CA LYS A 117 16.19 6.62 -2.56
C LYS A 117 14.89 5.89 -2.86
N GLU A 118 13.86 6.62 -3.27
CA GLU A 118 12.53 6.09 -3.57
C GLU A 118 12.49 5.23 -4.84
N ASN A 119 13.50 5.32 -5.72
CA ASN A 119 13.54 4.49 -6.93
C ASN A 119 14.16 3.12 -6.67
N ALA A 120 13.37 2.23 -6.07
CA ALA A 120 13.76 0.86 -5.70
C ALA A 120 14.91 0.77 -4.67
N GLY A 121 15.14 1.84 -3.89
CA GLY A 121 16.03 1.76 -2.75
C GLY A 121 15.52 0.78 -1.70
N ILE A 122 16.44 0.24 -0.89
CA ILE A 122 16.07 -0.64 0.22
C ILE A 122 15.68 0.21 1.42
N SER A 123 14.46 0.03 1.91
CA SER A 123 14.00 0.68 3.13
C SER A 123 14.54 -0.05 4.35
N ALA A 124 15.54 0.55 5.00
CA ALA A 124 16.08 0.04 6.25
C ALA A 124 15.20 0.38 7.46
N THR A 125 14.33 1.37 7.32
CA THR A 125 13.66 2.02 8.48
C THR A 125 12.20 1.63 8.63
N THR A 126 11.48 1.38 7.55
CA THR A 126 10.02 1.34 7.62
C THR A 126 9.46 -0.04 7.98
N ILE A 127 10.21 -1.13 7.81
CA ILE A 127 9.58 -2.45 7.87
C ILE A 127 10.38 -3.52 8.63
N ARG A 128 11.60 -3.23 9.10
CA ARG A 128 12.34 -4.18 9.96
C ARG A 128 11.65 -4.48 11.31
N GLY A 129 10.69 -3.67 11.69
CA GLY A 129 9.92 -3.85 12.92
C GLY A 129 8.53 -4.46 12.73
N PHE A 130 8.09 -4.60 11.49
CA PHE A 130 6.78 -5.15 11.20
C PHE A 130 6.93 -6.48 10.46
N PRO A 131 6.81 -7.59 11.15
CA PRO A 131 6.29 -8.78 10.51
C PRO A 131 4.84 -8.45 10.13
N LEU A 132 4.64 -7.85 8.96
CA LEU A 132 3.30 -7.51 8.43
C LEU A 132 2.37 -8.72 8.54
N ARG A 133 2.91 -9.92 8.35
CA ARG A 133 2.21 -11.19 8.57
C ARG A 133 1.79 -11.42 10.03
N ARG A 134 2.55 -10.92 10.99
CA ARG A 134 2.28 -11.12 12.42
C ARG A 134 1.18 -10.20 12.95
N LEU A 135 1.10 -8.97 12.45
CA LEU A 135 0.00 -8.04 12.78
C LEU A 135 -1.37 -8.52 12.30
N CYS A 136 -1.43 -9.20 11.15
CA CYS A 136 -2.68 -9.76 10.64
C CYS A 136 -3.10 -11.04 11.38
N LEU A 137 -2.16 -11.78 12.00
CA LEU A 137 -2.42 -13.09 12.60
C LEU A 137 -2.54 -13.07 14.13
N GLU A 138 -1.98 -12.08 14.83
CA GLU A 138 -2.03 -12.04 16.32
C GLU A 138 -3.38 -11.61 16.90
N GLU A 139 -4.31 -11.09 16.10
CA GLU A 139 -5.68 -10.86 16.57
C GLU A 139 -6.58 -12.11 16.55
N GLU A 140 -6.16 -13.22 15.93
CA GLU A 140 -6.93 -14.47 15.95
C GLU A 140 -6.62 -15.38 17.14
N THR A 141 -5.55 -15.14 17.87
CA THR A 141 -5.24 -15.86 19.10
C THR A 141 -5.41 -14.92 20.29
N GLY A 142 -6.69 -14.60 20.58
CA GLY A 142 -7.05 -14.01 21.85
C GLY A 142 -6.68 -14.93 23.00
N ILE A 143 -5.52 -14.72 23.61
CA ILE A 143 -5.15 -15.11 24.97
C ILE A 143 -4.47 -13.90 25.61
#